data_347e2d573ac6847ce020e80b863e0386
#
_entry.id   347e2d573ac6847ce020e80b863e0386
#
_cell.length_a   1.000
_cell.length_b   1.000
_cell.length_c   1.000
_cell.angle_alpha   90.00
_cell.angle_beta   90.00
_cell.angle_gamma   90.00
#
_symmetry.space_group_name_H-M   'P 1'
#
loop_
_entity.id
_entity.type
_entity.pdbx_description
1 polymer ?
#
loop_
_entity_poly.entity_id
_entity_poly.type
_entity_poly.pdbx_seq_one_letter_code
_entity_poly.pdbx_strand_id
1 'polypeptide(L)'
;LFSAHYYGLGYYMHGLQSQPAALTPAQEKCEKFMTLVAENFKTQREIGFYADKLCVTGKYLSTMLKQETGMTALDWIERHVVLYAKSCLSSTSMTIQEISDELDFPSQSVFGKYFKRVEGMSPKAYRQSLSKD
;
A
#
# COMPACT_ATOMS: atom_id res chain seq x y z
N LEU A 1 13.89 -8.13 -0.23
CA LEU A 1 13.46 -7.95 -0.98
C LEU A 1 13.17 -7.87 -1.27
N PHE A 2 13.62 -7.83 -0.51
CA PHE A 2 13.15 -7.70 -1.06
C PHE A 2 12.87 -7.76 -1.63
N SER A 3 13.15 -7.62 -0.95
CA SER A 3 12.79 -7.67 -1.71
C SER A 3 12.70 -7.71 -2.23
N ALA A 4 12.94 -7.47 -1.54
CA ALA A 4 12.68 -7.57 -2.31
C ALA A 4 12.58 -7.70 -2.62
N HIS A 5 13.05 -7.26 -2.12
CA HIS A 5 12.76 -7.23 -2.49
C HIS A 5 12.43 -7.43 -2.69
N TYR A 6 12.77 -7.53 -2.34
CA TYR A 6 12.33 -7.61 -2.61
C TYR A 6 12.09 -7.76 -2.97
N TYR A 7 12.48 -7.64 -2.64
CA TYR A 7 12.16 -7.70 -3.04
C TYR A 7 12.22 -8.14 -3.44
N GLY A 8 12.34 -7.94 -2.49
CA GLY A 8 12.10 -8.41 -3.07
C GLY A 8 12.58 -8.77 -3.34
N LEU A 9 12.74 -8.85 -3.12
CA LEU A 9 12.88 -9.30 -3.64
C LEU A 9 13.34 -9.84 -3.92
N GLY A 10 13.46 -9.51 -3.41
CA GLY A 10 13.42 -10.15 -3.88
C GLY A 10 14.03 -10.41 -3.80
N TYR A 11 14.32 -10.72 -3.62
CA TYR A 11 14.54 -11.10 -3.87
C TYR A 11 14.86 -11.62 -4.09
N TYR A 12 15.17 -11.97 -3.85
CA TYR A 12 15.26 -12.67 -4.20
C TYR A 12 15.67 -13.46 -4.76
N MET A 13 16.00 -13.97 -4.82
CA MET A 13 16.11 -14.77 -5.25
C MET A 13 16.73 -15.31 -5.61
N HIS A 14 17.23 -16.07 -5.64
CA HIS A 14 17.56 -16.80 -5.89
C HIS A 14 17.89 -17.57 -5.86
N GLY A 15 17.65 -17.98 -6.04
CA GLY A 15 17.46 -18.81 -5.95
C GLY A 15 17.91 -19.72 -5.63
N LEU A 16 18.19 -20.22 -5.52
CA LEU A 16 18.56 -21.08 -5.11
C LEU A 16 18.38 -21.64 -4.06
N GLN A 17 18.34 -22.05 -3.85
CA GLN A 17 18.39 -22.36 -2.99
C GLN A 17 18.53 -22.85 -1.91
N SER A 18 18.61 -23.02 -2.02
CA SER A 18 19.12 -23.19 -0.69
C SER A 18 18.10 -22.74 0.33
N GLN A 19 18.36 -22.93 1.59
CA GLN A 19 17.41 -22.51 2.62
C GLN A 19 17.37 -21.00 2.73
N PRO A 20 16.18 -20.42 2.85
CA PRO A 20 16.09 -19.01 3.13
C PRO A 20 16.67 -18.73 4.52
N ALA A 21 17.40 -17.64 4.64
CA ALA A 21 17.89 -17.20 5.93
C ALA A 21 16.70 -16.84 6.83
N ALA A 22 16.87 -17.04 8.13
CA ALA A 22 15.84 -16.61 9.07
C ALA A 22 15.68 -15.09 8.99
N LEU A 23 14.44 -14.63 9.10
CA LEU A 23 14.14 -13.22 9.08
C LEU A 23 14.64 -12.55 10.35
N THR A 24 15.15 -11.32 10.22
CA THR A 24 15.46 -10.50 11.39
C THR A 24 14.15 -10.06 12.02
N PRO A 25 14.17 -9.63 13.31
CA PRO A 25 12.96 -9.09 13.94
C PRO A 25 12.35 -7.95 13.14
N ALA A 26 13.18 -7.07 12.56
CA ALA A 26 12.68 -5.96 11.74
C ALA A 26 11.98 -6.48 10.48
N GLN A 27 12.58 -7.46 9.83
CA GLN A 27 11.97 -8.05 8.63
C GLN A 27 10.65 -8.74 8.94
N GLU A 28 10.57 -9.41 10.08
CA GLU A 28 9.32 -10.02 10.52
C GLU A 28 8.22 -8.99 10.72
N LYS A 29 8.56 -7.86 11.36
CA LYS A 29 7.59 -6.79 11.59
C LYS A 29 7.14 -6.17 10.27
N CYS A 30 8.07 -6.02 9.33
CA CYS A 30 7.72 -5.51 8.00
C CYS A 30 6.74 -6.44 7.29
N GLU A 31 6.97 -7.75 7.36
CA GLU A 31 6.05 -8.71 6.74
C GLU A 31 4.68 -8.68 7.38
N LYS A 32 4.64 -8.60 8.71
CA LYS A 32 3.37 -8.49 9.44
C LYS A 32 2.64 -7.22 9.06
N PHE A 33 3.37 -6.11 8.91
CA PHE A 33 2.79 -4.85 8.47
C PHE A 33 2.15 -4.98 7.08
N MET A 34 2.87 -5.60 6.14
CA MET A 34 2.34 -5.78 4.79
C MET A 34 1.05 -6.59 4.78
N THR A 35 1.02 -7.65 5.59
CA THR A 35 -0.19 -8.47 5.72
C THR A 35 -1.34 -7.65 6.30
N LEU A 36 -1.06 -6.86 7.34
CA LEU A 36 -2.08 -6.03 7.97
C LEU A 36 -2.62 -4.98 7.01
N VAL A 37 -1.74 -4.35 6.22
CA VAL A 37 -2.17 -3.37 5.23
C VAL A 37 -3.06 -4.03 4.18
N ALA A 38 -2.63 -5.18 3.65
CA ALA A 38 -3.42 -5.89 2.65
C ALA A 38 -4.82 -6.22 3.16
N GLU A 39 -4.95 -6.51 4.45
CA GLU A 39 -6.23 -6.89 5.04
C GLU A 39 -7.08 -5.70 5.46
N ASN A 40 -6.49 -4.52 5.70
CA ASN A 40 -7.17 -3.42 6.36
C ASN A 40 -7.15 -2.08 5.62
N PHE A 41 -6.47 -1.97 4.48
CA PHE A 41 -6.26 -0.67 3.83
C PHE A 41 -7.56 0.02 3.42
N LYS A 42 -8.62 -0.74 3.17
CA LYS A 42 -9.89 -0.16 2.73
C LYS A 42 -10.52 0.72 3.80
N THR A 43 -10.31 0.38 5.06
CA THR A 43 -10.94 1.10 6.17
C THR A 43 -9.94 1.75 7.11
N GLN A 44 -8.68 1.31 7.14
CA GLN A 44 -7.69 1.77 8.10
C GLN A 44 -6.49 2.37 7.38
N ARG A 45 -6.40 3.70 7.39
CA ARG A 45 -5.34 4.42 6.69
C ARG A 45 -4.40 5.17 7.62
N GLU A 46 -4.66 5.12 8.93
CA GLU A 46 -3.83 5.81 9.94
C GLU A 46 -2.71 4.90 10.41
N ILE A 47 -1.50 5.45 10.48
CA ILE A 47 -0.34 4.67 10.95
C ILE A 47 -0.57 4.09 12.33
N GLY A 48 -1.28 4.82 13.19
CA GLY A 48 -1.54 4.39 14.57
C GLY A 48 -2.20 3.03 14.67
N PHE A 49 -3.13 2.73 13.78
CA PHE A 49 -3.79 1.43 13.79
C PHE A 49 -2.78 0.30 13.65
N TYR A 50 -1.87 0.45 12.68
CA TYR A 50 -0.87 -0.59 12.37
C TYR A 50 0.21 -0.67 13.45
N ALA A 51 0.64 0.48 13.93
CA ALA A 51 1.64 0.53 15.00
C ALA A 51 1.11 -0.16 16.26
N ASP A 52 -0.16 0.09 16.61
CA ASP A 52 -0.78 -0.56 17.78
C ASP A 52 -0.84 -2.08 17.59
N LYS A 53 -1.22 -2.54 16.40
CA LYS A 53 -1.27 -3.98 16.13
C LYS A 53 0.10 -4.65 16.24
N LEU A 54 1.15 -3.90 15.92
CA LEU A 54 2.51 -4.43 15.95
C LEU A 54 3.24 -4.10 17.25
N CYS A 55 2.55 -3.45 18.18
CA CYS A 55 3.08 -3.11 19.51
C CYS A 55 4.34 -2.23 19.41
N VAL A 56 4.32 -1.27 18.50
CA VAL A 56 5.41 -0.30 18.33
C VAL A 56 4.81 1.09 18.19
N THR A 57 5.66 2.12 18.23
CA THR A 57 5.20 3.49 17.97
C THR A 57 5.10 3.72 16.46
N GLY A 58 4.27 4.68 16.05
CA GLY A 58 4.17 5.04 14.63
C GLY A 58 5.50 5.48 14.06
N LYS A 59 6.25 6.26 14.83
CA LYS A 59 7.56 6.75 14.40
C LYS A 59 8.54 5.59 14.17
N TYR A 60 8.58 4.63 15.11
CA TYR A 60 9.44 3.47 14.95
C TYR A 60 9.07 2.67 13.73
N LEU A 61 7.76 2.45 13.53
CA LEU A 61 7.28 1.68 12.39
C LEU A 61 7.69 2.34 11.07
N SER A 62 7.49 3.64 10.93
CA SER A 62 7.85 4.36 9.72
C SER A 62 9.36 4.33 9.47
N THR A 63 10.16 4.56 10.51
CA THR A 63 11.62 4.53 10.39
C THR A 63 12.11 3.15 9.97
N MET A 64 11.57 2.12 10.61
CA MET A 64 11.96 0.74 10.33
C MET A 64 11.61 0.37 8.88
N LEU A 65 10.39 0.68 8.45
CA LEU A 65 9.96 0.39 7.07
C LEU A 65 10.81 1.16 6.06
N LYS A 66 11.12 2.42 6.35
CA LYS A 66 11.98 3.22 5.47
C LYS A 66 13.35 2.58 5.31
N GLN A 67 13.92 2.07 6.41
CA GLN A 67 15.22 1.42 6.36
C GLN A 67 15.18 0.08 5.63
N GLU A 68 14.13 -0.71 5.87
CA GLU A 68 14.05 -2.06 5.29
C GLU A 68 13.55 -2.07 3.86
N THR A 69 12.66 -1.14 3.48
CA THR A 69 11.99 -1.19 2.18
C THR A 69 12.19 0.05 1.32
N GLY A 70 12.71 1.13 1.90
CA GLY A 70 12.85 2.40 1.19
C GLY A 70 11.61 3.28 1.22
N MET A 71 10.51 2.81 1.78
CA MET A 71 9.25 3.56 1.86
C MET A 71 8.74 3.58 3.30
N THR A 72 8.10 4.69 3.68
CA THR A 72 7.51 4.81 5.01
C THR A 72 6.23 3.98 5.10
N ALA A 73 5.72 3.83 6.34
CA ALA A 73 4.45 3.15 6.55
C ALA A 73 3.33 3.83 5.77
N LEU A 74 3.27 5.16 5.83
CA LEU A 74 2.23 5.90 5.13
C LEU A 74 2.32 5.70 3.62
N ASP A 75 3.54 5.70 3.07
CA ASP A 75 3.74 5.44 1.64
C ASP A 75 3.15 4.09 1.24
N TRP A 76 3.37 3.06 2.05
CA TRP A 76 2.84 1.73 1.74
C TRP A 76 1.31 1.69 1.80
N ILE A 77 0.72 2.35 2.81
CA ILE A 77 -0.73 2.42 2.94
C ILE A 77 -1.32 3.12 1.71
N GLU A 78 -0.76 4.27 1.35
CA GLU A 78 -1.23 5.04 0.19
C GLU A 78 -1.10 4.26 -1.10
N ARG A 79 -0.01 3.53 -1.24
CA ARG A 79 0.21 2.70 -2.43
C ARG A 79 -0.88 1.63 -2.56
N HIS A 80 -1.22 0.96 -1.46
CA HIS A 80 -2.28 -0.05 -1.49
C HIS A 80 -3.63 0.54 -1.87
N VAL A 81 -3.98 1.68 -1.28
CA VAL A 81 -5.25 2.35 -1.56
C VAL A 81 -5.33 2.74 -3.04
N VAL A 82 -4.29 3.40 -3.54
CA VAL A 82 -4.30 3.90 -4.92
C VAL A 82 -4.25 2.75 -5.92
N LEU A 83 -3.47 1.70 -5.67
CA LEU A 83 -3.43 0.55 -6.56
C LEU A 83 -4.80 -0.13 -6.66
N TYR A 84 -5.50 -0.26 -5.53
CA TYR A 84 -6.83 -0.83 -5.56
C TYR A 84 -7.80 0.07 -6.34
N ALA A 85 -7.73 1.38 -6.10
CA ALA A 85 -8.57 2.33 -6.83
C ALA A 85 -8.30 2.27 -8.33
N LYS A 86 -7.03 2.21 -8.73
CA LYS A 86 -6.66 2.10 -10.14
C LYS A 86 -7.21 0.81 -10.76
N SER A 87 -7.16 -0.28 -10.01
CA SER A 87 -7.73 -1.54 -10.47
C SER A 87 -9.24 -1.41 -10.71
N CYS A 88 -9.96 -0.77 -9.80
CA CYS A 88 -11.39 -0.53 -9.99
C CYS A 88 -11.67 0.37 -11.17
N LEU A 89 -10.85 1.41 -11.35
CA LEU A 89 -11.03 2.36 -12.45
C LEU A 89 -10.78 1.73 -13.80
N SER A 90 -9.86 0.78 -13.88
CA SER A 90 -9.47 0.16 -15.15
C SER A 90 -10.25 -1.11 -15.48
N SER A 91 -10.66 -1.87 -14.49
CA SER A 91 -11.21 -3.21 -14.71
C SER A 91 -12.68 -3.35 -14.39
N THR A 92 -13.33 -2.29 -13.91
CA THR A 92 -14.75 -2.33 -13.59
C THR A 92 -15.47 -1.12 -14.13
N SER A 93 -16.79 -1.16 -14.11
CA SER A 93 -17.63 -0.02 -14.46
C SER A 93 -18.08 0.76 -13.20
N MET A 94 -17.47 0.51 -12.05
CA MET A 94 -17.80 1.24 -10.83
C MET A 94 -17.64 2.74 -11.03
N THR A 95 -18.62 3.49 -10.51
CA THR A 95 -18.48 4.95 -10.53
C THR A 95 -17.44 5.38 -9.53
N ILE A 96 -16.95 6.60 -9.68
CA ILE A 96 -15.96 7.15 -8.75
C ILE A 96 -16.54 7.20 -7.34
N GLN A 97 -17.86 7.54 -7.23
CA GLN A 97 -18.53 7.52 -5.94
C GLN A 97 -18.56 6.12 -5.32
N GLU A 98 -18.81 5.12 -6.14
CA GLU A 98 -18.83 3.73 -5.65
C GLU A 98 -17.45 3.29 -5.16
N ILE A 99 -16.40 3.68 -5.88
CA ILE A 99 -15.02 3.38 -5.46
C ILE A 99 -14.70 4.09 -4.15
N SER A 100 -15.11 5.35 -4.04
CA SER A 100 -14.95 6.13 -2.81
C SER A 100 -15.60 5.43 -1.63
N ASP A 101 -16.82 4.94 -1.82
CA ASP A 101 -17.57 4.24 -0.78
C ASP A 101 -16.91 2.92 -0.41
N GLU A 102 -16.44 2.18 -1.41
CA GLU A 102 -15.76 0.91 -1.19
C GLU A 102 -14.49 1.10 -0.34
N LEU A 103 -13.82 2.23 -0.52
CA LEU A 103 -12.61 2.56 0.22
C LEU A 103 -12.89 3.37 1.49
N ASP A 104 -14.17 3.46 1.87
CA ASP A 104 -14.59 4.09 3.11
C ASP A 104 -14.14 5.54 3.25
N PHE A 105 -14.14 6.30 2.15
CA PHE A 105 -13.88 7.73 2.22
C PHE A 105 -15.15 8.48 2.59
N PRO A 106 -15.02 9.60 3.33
CA PRO A 106 -16.21 10.37 3.73
C PRO A 106 -17.00 10.91 2.54
N SER A 107 -16.34 11.19 1.43
CA SER A 107 -17.01 11.71 0.24
C SER A 107 -16.15 11.44 -0.99
N GLN A 108 -16.78 11.51 -2.16
CA GLN A 108 -16.06 11.40 -3.43
C GLN A 108 -15.00 12.49 -3.55
N SER A 109 -15.29 13.68 -3.04
CA SER A 109 -14.33 14.80 -3.10
C SER A 109 -13.06 14.49 -2.33
N VAL A 110 -13.21 13.94 -1.11
CA VAL A 110 -12.06 13.57 -0.28
C VAL A 110 -11.24 12.48 -0.97
N PHE A 111 -11.91 11.47 -1.50
CA PHE A 111 -11.25 10.41 -2.27
C PHE A 111 -10.48 10.98 -3.46
N GLY A 112 -11.12 11.87 -4.22
CA GLY A 112 -10.51 12.46 -5.39
C GLY A 112 -9.23 13.22 -5.07
N LYS A 113 -9.25 13.99 -3.97
CA LYS A 113 -8.07 14.73 -3.53
C LYS A 113 -6.95 13.80 -3.08
N TYR A 114 -7.31 12.74 -2.36
CA TYR A 114 -6.34 11.73 -1.91
C TYR A 114 -5.67 11.06 -3.11
N PHE A 115 -6.47 10.59 -4.04
CA PHE A 115 -5.98 9.91 -5.24
C PHE A 115 -5.06 10.85 -6.04
N LYS A 116 -5.50 12.08 -6.27
CA LYS A 116 -4.72 13.04 -7.06
C LYS A 116 -3.40 13.37 -6.37
N ARG A 117 -3.41 13.51 -5.04
CA ARG A 117 -2.17 13.81 -4.31
C ARG A 117 -1.14 12.69 -4.48
N VAL A 118 -1.59 11.45 -4.42
CA VAL A 118 -0.70 10.30 -4.47
C VAL A 118 -0.32 9.93 -5.90
N GLU A 119 -1.30 9.94 -6.80
CA GLU A 119 -1.10 9.47 -8.19
C GLU A 119 -0.68 10.57 -9.16
N GLY A 120 -1.02 11.81 -8.86
CA GLY A 120 -0.68 12.94 -9.74
C GLY A 120 -1.79 13.38 -10.66
N MET A 121 -2.88 12.63 -10.77
CA MET A 121 -4.04 13.01 -11.57
C MET A 121 -5.30 12.52 -10.87
N SER A 122 -6.44 13.13 -11.21
CA SER A 122 -7.72 12.76 -10.59
C SER A 122 -8.16 11.36 -11.03
N PRO A 123 -9.04 10.72 -10.26
CA PRO A 123 -9.59 9.42 -10.69
C PRO A 123 -10.26 9.48 -12.05
N LYS A 124 -11.00 10.56 -12.31
CA LYS A 124 -11.66 10.74 -13.61
C LYS A 124 -10.65 10.85 -14.73
N ALA A 125 -9.60 11.67 -14.53
CA ALA A 125 -8.55 11.83 -15.52
C ALA A 125 -7.82 10.51 -15.77
N TYR A 126 -7.56 9.76 -14.71
CA TYR A 126 -6.91 8.46 -14.85
C TYR A 126 -7.75 7.52 -15.70
N ARG A 127 -9.04 7.41 -15.40
CA ARG A 127 -9.95 6.53 -16.17
C ARG A 127 -10.02 6.96 -17.63
N GLN A 128 -10.10 8.26 -17.87
CA GLN A 128 -10.15 8.78 -19.23
C GLN A 128 -8.86 8.50 -20.01
N SER A 129 -7.71 8.54 -19.33
CA SER A 129 -6.44 8.26 -19.98
C SER A 129 -6.35 6.82 -20.49
N LEU A 130 -7.06 5.90 -19.85
CA LEU A 130 -7.07 4.50 -20.24
C LEU A 130 -7.87 4.27 -21.52
N SER A 131 -8.89 5.07 -21.75
CA SER A 131 -9.77 4.89 -22.90
C SER A 131 -9.23 5.51 -24.17
N LYS A 132 -8.08 6.18 -24.11
CA LYS A 132 -7.47 6.79 -25.29
C LYS A 132 -6.59 5.83 -26.07
N ASP A 133 -6.36 4.65 -25.56
CA ASP A 133 -5.56 3.63 -26.26
C ASP A 133 -6.42 2.68 -27.13
#